data_6e465c5538fe1efd0bb1409c02a4eea9
#
_entry.id   6e465c5538fe1efd0bb1409c02a4eea9
#
_cell.length_a   1.000
_cell.length_b   1.000
_cell.length_c   1.000
_cell.angle_alpha   90.00
_cell.angle_beta   90.00
_cell.angle_gamma   90.00
#
_symmetry.space_group_name_H-M   'P 1'
#
loop_
_entity.id
_entity.type
_entity.pdbx_description
1 polymer ?
#
loop_
_entity_poly.entity_id
_entity_poly.type
_entity_poly.pdbx_seq_one_letter_code
_entity_poly.pdbx_strand_id
1 'polypeptide(L)'
;MKVYNTLTRQKEELIPLKDGEVGIYACGPTVYNYIHIGNARPICVFDVLRRYLEYRGYKVNFVQNFTDIDDKIINRANDEGTDYLTVSEKYIAEYKVDAGGLNVRPATVHPKATENIDEIISIISTLIEKGYAYEAQGDVYFSTLKFDEYGKLSHQPMEDLLAGARINIGEVKKEAVDFALWKSSKPGEPWWESPWGKGRPGWHIECSAMSRRYLGETIDIHCGGQDLVFPHHENEIAQSECCNGVPFARYWMHNGFITVDNEKMSKSKGNFFTVRDVSQQFGYEPIRYLMISCQYRSPINYSYDSLEQCKASLTRLYNCREALEFALKNASDAENTEALSIAKEGCEAAKKAFCDAMDDDLNTADAIAALFDLVRFINKSVLTDAPCKAAVSFVQRFAFCTSFMLSTT
;
A
#
# COMPACT_ATOMS: atom_id res chain seq x y z
N MET A 1 18.96 2.53 4.55
CA MET A 1 17.75 3.06 3.86
C MET A 1 17.07 4.05 4.77
N LYS A 2 16.66 5.20 4.23
CA LYS A 2 15.84 6.18 4.96
C LYS A 2 14.40 6.12 4.45
N VAL A 3 13.45 6.40 5.32
CA VAL A 3 12.02 6.52 4.98
C VAL A 3 11.45 7.81 5.56
N TYR A 4 10.54 8.45 4.85
CA TYR A 4 9.83 9.60 5.38
C TYR A 4 8.74 9.12 6.34
N ASN A 5 8.85 9.52 7.59
CA ASN A 5 7.89 9.20 8.63
C ASN A 5 6.85 10.33 8.76
N THR A 6 5.60 10.03 8.47
CA THR A 6 4.51 11.02 8.55
C THR A 6 4.34 11.55 9.96
N LEU A 7 4.60 10.72 10.99
CA LEU A 7 4.47 11.12 12.39
C LEU A 7 5.44 12.22 12.77
N THR A 8 6.70 12.11 12.33
CA THR A 8 7.75 13.10 12.66
C THR A 8 7.94 14.14 11.57
N ARG A 9 7.39 13.92 10.37
CA ARG A 9 7.59 14.72 9.15
C ARG A 9 9.05 14.82 8.71
N GLN A 10 9.84 13.79 9.00
CA GLN A 10 11.26 13.74 8.67
C GLN A 10 11.62 12.43 7.96
N LYS A 11 12.72 12.46 7.18
CA LYS A 11 13.36 11.23 6.69
C LYS A 11 14.21 10.65 7.81
N GLU A 12 13.91 9.44 8.21
CA GLU A 12 14.59 8.72 9.29
C GLU A 12 15.25 7.44 8.78
N GLU A 13 16.31 7.01 9.44
CA GLU A 13 16.93 5.71 9.17
C GLU A 13 15.95 4.60 9.54
N LEU A 14 15.73 3.64 8.63
CA LEU A 14 14.90 2.48 8.91
C LEU A 14 15.70 1.50 9.81
N ILE A 15 15.32 1.45 11.06
CA ILE A 15 15.89 0.53 12.07
C ILE A 15 14.74 -0.40 12.51
N PRO A 16 14.77 -1.68 12.11
CA PRO A 16 13.70 -2.63 12.49
C PRO A 16 13.67 -2.89 14.01
N LEU A 17 12.50 -3.31 14.50
CA LEU A 17 12.30 -3.78 15.88
C LEU A 17 13.12 -5.05 16.15
N LYS A 18 13.25 -5.91 15.13
CA LYS A 18 14.02 -7.14 15.18
C LYS A 18 15.05 -7.13 14.05
N ASP A 19 16.29 -7.35 14.39
CA ASP A 19 17.39 -7.36 13.40
C ASP A 19 17.10 -8.34 12.25
N GLY A 20 17.25 -7.85 11.02
CA GLY A 20 17.01 -8.63 9.80
C GLY A 20 15.53 -8.92 9.46
N GLU A 21 14.57 -8.51 10.28
CA GLU A 21 13.14 -8.71 10.01
C GLU A 21 12.39 -7.36 10.02
N VAL A 22 11.40 -7.20 9.13
CA VAL A 22 10.55 -6.00 9.07
C VAL A 22 9.09 -6.42 9.02
N GLY A 23 8.29 -5.93 9.98
CA GLY A 23 6.84 -6.08 10.01
C GLY A 23 6.16 -4.88 9.37
N ILE A 24 5.34 -5.13 8.33
CA ILE A 24 4.61 -4.07 7.62
C ILE A 24 3.11 -4.37 7.68
N TYR A 25 2.33 -3.41 8.15
CA TYR A 25 0.87 -3.44 8.02
C TYR A 25 0.41 -2.40 7.00
N ALA A 26 -0.29 -2.86 5.97
CA ALA A 26 -0.90 -2.00 4.97
C ALA A 26 -2.43 -2.11 5.06
N CYS A 27 -3.12 -0.99 5.27
CA CYS A 27 -4.58 -0.98 5.24
C CYS A 27 -5.09 -1.44 3.87
N GLY A 28 -5.86 -2.52 3.89
CA GLY A 28 -6.45 -3.11 2.70
C GLY A 28 -7.78 -2.46 2.30
N PRO A 29 -8.36 -2.86 1.17
CA PRO A 29 -9.61 -2.30 0.69
C PRO A 29 -10.83 -2.85 1.44
N THR A 30 -11.89 -2.03 1.51
CA THR A 30 -13.25 -2.51 1.77
C THR A 30 -13.75 -3.23 0.52
N VAL A 31 -14.07 -4.51 0.64
CA VAL A 31 -14.33 -5.40 -0.50
C VAL A 31 -15.81 -5.42 -0.91
N TYR A 32 -16.30 -4.30 -1.42
CA TYR A 32 -17.66 -4.13 -1.91
C TYR A 32 -17.78 -3.86 -3.41
N ASN A 33 -16.66 -3.63 -4.09
CA ASN A 33 -16.59 -3.33 -5.53
C ASN A 33 -15.19 -3.63 -6.08
N TYR A 34 -15.03 -3.59 -7.41
CA TYR A 34 -13.73 -3.58 -8.06
C TYR A 34 -12.86 -2.45 -7.52
N ILE A 35 -11.56 -2.68 -7.40
CA ILE A 35 -10.61 -1.63 -7.01
C ILE A 35 -10.53 -0.57 -8.11
N HIS A 36 -10.49 0.70 -7.69
CA HIS A 36 -10.30 1.82 -8.60
C HIS A 36 -8.81 2.20 -8.70
N ILE A 37 -8.48 3.03 -9.67
CA ILE A 37 -7.10 3.49 -9.93
C ILE A 37 -6.44 4.07 -8.65
N GLY A 38 -7.18 4.76 -7.79
CA GLY A 38 -6.67 5.25 -6.52
C GLY A 38 -6.20 4.15 -5.56
N ASN A 39 -6.87 2.98 -5.56
CA ASN A 39 -6.46 1.82 -4.77
C ASN A 39 -5.21 1.13 -5.35
N ALA A 40 -4.98 1.22 -6.67
CA ALA A 40 -3.81 0.63 -7.30
C ALA A 40 -2.50 1.22 -6.75
N ARG A 41 -2.51 2.49 -6.34
CA ARG A 41 -1.31 3.18 -5.91
C ARG A 41 -0.69 2.59 -4.64
N PRO A 42 -1.39 2.53 -3.48
CA PRO A 42 -0.81 1.93 -2.28
C PRO A 42 -0.36 0.48 -2.49
N ILE A 43 -1.15 -0.34 -3.20
CA ILE A 43 -0.79 -1.75 -3.40
C ILE A 43 0.47 -1.91 -4.27
N CYS A 44 0.68 -1.07 -5.28
CA CYS A 44 1.90 -1.09 -6.10
C CYS A 44 3.11 -0.52 -5.34
N VAL A 45 2.95 0.61 -4.66
CA VAL A 45 4.03 1.28 -3.92
C VAL A 45 4.56 0.40 -2.79
N PHE A 46 3.67 -0.17 -1.99
CA PHE A 46 4.08 -0.98 -0.84
C PHE A 46 4.51 -2.40 -1.23
N ASP A 47 4.09 -2.91 -2.40
CA ASP A 47 4.71 -4.10 -3.00
C ASP A 47 6.16 -3.82 -3.41
N VAL A 48 6.44 -2.65 -3.97
CA VAL A 48 7.83 -2.24 -4.30
C VAL A 48 8.66 -2.05 -3.02
N LEU A 49 8.12 -1.44 -1.97
CA LEU A 49 8.80 -1.34 -0.68
C LEU A 49 9.17 -2.73 -0.14
N ARG A 50 8.21 -3.66 -0.10
CA ARG A 50 8.43 -5.04 0.32
C ARG A 50 9.56 -5.70 -0.49
N ARG A 51 9.48 -5.63 -1.83
CA ARG A 51 10.47 -6.24 -2.71
C ARG A 51 11.85 -5.64 -2.51
N TYR A 52 11.93 -4.32 -2.32
CA TYR A 52 13.21 -3.66 -2.10
C TYR A 52 13.83 -4.03 -0.75
N LEU A 53 13.05 -4.08 0.32
CA LEU A 53 13.52 -4.54 1.63
C LEU A 53 14.05 -5.98 1.57
N GLU A 54 13.33 -6.89 0.88
CA GLU A 54 13.79 -8.27 0.65
C GLU A 54 15.07 -8.31 -0.18
N TYR A 55 15.18 -7.47 -1.22
CA TYR A 55 16.42 -7.31 -2.00
C TYR A 55 17.61 -6.83 -1.13
N ARG A 56 17.34 -5.98 -0.13
CA ARG A 56 18.33 -5.53 0.85
C ARG A 56 18.64 -6.56 1.95
N GLY A 57 18.02 -7.75 1.88
CA GLY A 57 18.29 -8.89 2.76
C GLY A 57 17.39 -8.99 3.97
N TYR A 58 16.35 -8.16 4.10
CA TYR A 58 15.38 -8.27 5.18
C TYR A 58 14.37 -9.39 4.90
N LYS A 59 13.97 -10.10 5.95
CA LYS A 59 12.77 -10.93 5.94
C LYS A 59 11.57 -10.04 6.23
N VAL A 60 10.67 -9.89 5.25
CA VAL A 60 9.50 -9.01 5.39
C VAL A 60 8.25 -9.83 5.72
N ASN A 61 7.61 -9.50 6.85
CA ASN A 61 6.28 -9.96 7.18
C ASN A 61 5.26 -8.87 6.79
N PHE A 62 4.65 -9.04 5.61
CA PHE A 62 3.72 -8.07 5.03
C PHE A 62 2.29 -8.51 5.29
N VAL A 63 1.54 -7.76 6.09
CA VAL A 63 0.14 -8.00 6.42
C VAL A 63 -0.73 -6.95 5.74
N GLN A 64 -1.74 -7.39 5.00
CA GLN A 64 -2.74 -6.52 4.38
C GLN A 64 -4.13 -7.13 4.57
N ASN A 65 -4.99 -6.44 5.29
CA ASN A 65 -6.33 -6.94 5.59
C ASN A 65 -7.30 -6.82 4.42
N PHE A 66 -8.42 -7.51 4.56
CA PHE A 66 -9.67 -7.19 3.87
C PHE A 66 -10.70 -6.75 4.91
N THR A 67 -11.26 -5.55 4.73
CA THR A 67 -12.49 -5.15 5.42
C THR A 67 -13.66 -5.83 4.72
N ASP A 68 -14.07 -6.98 5.24
CA ASP A 68 -15.10 -7.85 4.68
C ASP A 68 -16.47 -7.69 5.36
N ILE A 69 -16.58 -6.71 6.28
CA ILE A 69 -17.83 -6.28 6.90
C ILE A 69 -17.81 -4.76 7.08
N ASP A 70 -18.75 -4.06 6.44
CA ASP A 70 -18.88 -2.61 6.47
C ASP A 70 -20.27 -2.20 5.95
N ASP A 71 -20.73 -1.00 6.24
CA ASP A 71 -21.99 -0.46 5.74
C ASP A 71 -22.10 -0.53 4.20
N LYS A 72 -20.98 -0.32 3.47
CA LYS A 72 -20.96 -0.39 2.00
C LYS A 72 -21.19 -1.80 1.49
N ILE A 73 -20.67 -2.81 2.19
CA ILE A 73 -20.86 -4.23 1.83
C ILE A 73 -22.31 -4.64 2.09
N ILE A 74 -22.85 -4.25 3.25
CA ILE A 74 -24.25 -4.54 3.62
C ILE A 74 -25.21 -3.89 2.62
N ASN A 75 -25.02 -2.62 2.30
CA ASN A 75 -25.85 -1.92 1.32
C ASN A 75 -25.75 -2.56 -0.06
N ARG A 76 -24.56 -2.96 -0.49
CA ARG A 76 -24.34 -3.64 -1.77
C ARG A 76 -25.04 -5.01 -1.79
N ALA A 77 -24.99 -5.77 -0.71
CA ALA A 77 -25.68 -7.05 -0.58
C ALA A 77 -27.21 -6.87 -0.68
N ASN A 78 -27.74 -5.85 -0.02
CA ASN A 78 -29.16 -5.51 -0.12
C ASN A 78 -29.58 -5.10 -1.54
N ASP A 79 -28.78 -4.29 -2.22
CA ASP A 79 -29.01 -3.85 -3.60
C ASP A 79 -28.98 -5.02 -4.59
N GLU A 80 -28.09 -6.00 -4.37
CA GLU A 80 -27.96 -7.20 -5.21
C GLU A 80 -28.90 -8.35 -4.79
N GLY A 81 -29.64 -8.20 -3.69
CA GLY A 81 -30.53 -9.25 -3.17
C GLY A 81 -29.79 -10.50 -2.69
N THR A 82 -28.60 -10.33 -2.13
CA THR A 82 -27.71 -11.39 -1.63
C THR A 82 -27.25 -11.10 -0.20
N ASP A 83 -26.31 -11.90 0.32
CA ASP A 83 -25.72 -11.70 1.64
C ASP A 83 -24.32 -11.04 1.54
N TYR A 84 -23.84 -10.49 2.68
CA TYR A 84 -22.57 -9.77 2.76
C TYR A 84 -21.35 -10.67 2.49
N LEU A 85 -21.40 -11.95 2.83
CA LEU A 85 -20.33 -12.92 2.56
C LEU A 85 -20.15 -13.13 1.07
N THR A 86 -21.26 -13.36 0.35
CA THR A 86 -21.25 -13.50 -1.11
C THR A 86 -20.63 -12.27 -1.78
N VAL A 87 -20.96 -11.06 -1.32
CA VAL A 87 -20.40 -9.81 -1.85
C VAL A 87 -18.91 -9.74 -1.54
N SER A 88 -18.51 -9.92 -0.28
CA SER A 88 -17.12 -9.77 0.14
C SER A 88 -16.20 -10.82 -0.52
N GLU A 89 -16.61 -12.09 -0.57
CA GLU A 89 -15.83 -13.15 -1.23
C GLU A 89 -15.67 -12.91 -2.73
N LYS A 90 -16.71 -12.47 -3.42
CA LYS A 90 -16.66 -12.06 -4.82
C LYS A 90 -15.59 -10.98 -5.03
N TYR A 91 -15.63 -9.88 -4.26
CA TYR A 91 -14.71 -8.78 -4.48
C TYR A 91 -13.30 -9.01 -3.92
N ILE A 92 -13.12 -9.92 -2.97
CA ILE A 92 -11.79 -10.46 -2.61
C ILE A 92 -11.19 -11.22 -3.80
N ALA A 93 -11.98 -12.07 -4.47
CA ALA A 93 -11.52 -12.79 -5.66
C ALA A 93 -11.14 -11.82 -6.79
N GLU A 94 -11.97 -10.81 -7.05
CA GLU A 94 -11.71 -9.79 -8.08
C GLU A 94 -10.49 -8.91 -7.72
N TYR A 95 -10.29 -8.58 -6.44
CA TYR A 95 -9.08 -7.91 -5.98
C TYR A 95 -7.83 -8.72 -6.32
N LYS A 96 -7.84 -10.04 -6.05
CA LYS A 96 -6.69 -10.92 -6.34
C LYS A 96 -6.37 -10.97 -7.83
N VAL A 97 -7.38 -10.93 -8.70
CA VAL A 97 -7.19 -10.87 -10.16
C VAL A 97 -6.50 -9.56 -10.56
N ASP A 98 -7.01 -8.42 -10.10
CA ASP A 98 -6.46 -7.11 -10.46
C ASP A 98 -5.08 -6.87 -9.84
N ALA A 99 -4.87 -7.25 -8.58
CA ALA A 99 -3.56 -7.18 -7.93
C ALA A 99 -2.53 -8.09 -8.62
N GLY A 100 -2.93 -9.30 -9.00
CA GLY A 100 -2.10 -10.21 -9.79
C GLY A 100 -1.74 -9.64 -11.16
N GLY A 101 -2.70 -9.05 -11.86
CA GLY A 101 -2.48 -8.34 -13.11
C GLY A 101 -1.47 -7.19 -12.97
N LEU A 102 -1.55 -6.43 -11.88
CA LEU A 102 -0.59 -5.39 -11.52
C LEU A 102 0.77 -5.94 -11.03
N ASN A 103 1.00 -7.25 -11.08
CA ASN A 103 2.19 -7.92 -10.53
C ASN A 103 2.44 -7.62 -9.04
N VAL A 104 1.39 -7.39 -8.28
CA VAL A 104 1.47 -7.27 -6.82
C VAL A 104 1.51 -8.66 -6.21
N ARG A 105 2.51 -8.95 -5.41
CA ARG A 105 2.62 -10.24 -4.72
C ARG A 105 1.60 -10.33 -3.58
N PRO A 106 0.95 -11.48 -3.38
CA PRO A 106 0.08 -11.68 -2.22
C PRO A 106 0.81 -11.31 -0.92
N ALA A 107 0.11 -10.69 0.02
CA ALA A 107 0.66 -10.44 1.34
C ALA A 107 1.06 -11.75 2.03
N THR A 108 1.91 -11.68 3.04
CA THR A 108 2.25 -12.86 3.86
C THR A 108 0.98 -13.39 4.53
N VAL A 109 0.11 -12.46 4.96
CA VAL A 109 -1.22 -12.76 5.49
C VAL A 109 -2.20 -11.71 4.99
N HIS A 110 -3.39 -12.16 4.55
CA HIS A 110 -4.55 -11.32 4.27
C HIS A 110 -5.66 -11.62 5.30
N PRO A 111 -5.60 -11.06 6.51
CA PRO A 111 -6.64 -11.30 7.50
C PRO A 111 -7.95 -10.61 7.10
N LYS A 112 -9.08 -11.23 7.46
CA LYS A 112 -10.41 -10.65 7.32
C LYS A 112 -10.90 -10.14 8.67
N ALA A 113 -11.64 -9.04 8.69
CA ALA A 113 -12.22 -8.49 9.92
C ALA A 113 -13.13 -9.52 10.62
N THR A 114 -13.94 -10.25 9.84
CA THR A 114 -14.88 -11.26 10.37
C THR A 114 -14.20 -12.46 11.03
N GLU A 115 -12.93 -12.74 10.69
CA GLU A 115 -12.12 -13.83 11.29
C GLU A 115 -11.34 -13.37 12.54
N ASN A 116 -11.49 -12.10 12.95
CA ASN A 116 -10.74 -11.50 14.03
C ASN A 116 -11.64 -10.83 15.10
N ILE A 117 -12.90 -11.25 15.19
CA ILE A 117 -13.90 -10.66 16.11
C ILE A 117 -13.49 -10.77 17.58
N ASP A 118 -12.94 -11.91 17.99
CA ASP A 118 -12.50 -12.12 19.38
C ASP A 118 -11.38 -11.17 19.76
N GLU A 119 -10.43 -10.92 18.85
CA GLU A 119 -9.35 -9.96 19.05
C GLU A 119 -9.88 -8.53 19.14
N ILE A 120 -10.84 -8.18 18.30
CA ILE A 120 -11.52 -6.88 18.31
C ILE A 120 -12.22 -6.67 19.66
N ILE A 121 -13.01 -7.64 20.12
CA ILE A 121 -13.72 -7.59 21.40
C ILE A 121 -12.71 -7.45 22.55
N SER A 122 -11.58 -8.17 22.50
CA SER A 122 -10.53 -8.10 23.52
C SER A 122 -9.95 -6.68 23.66
N ILE A 123 -9.65 -6.02 22.52
CA ILE A 123 -9.13 -4.63 22.53
C ILE A 123 -10.19 -3.68 23.09
N ILE A 124 -11.43 -3.77 22.64
CA ILE A 124 -12.51 -2.91 23.08
C ILE A 124 -12.77 -3.07 24.57
N SER A 125 -12.78 -4.31 25.09
CA SER A 125 -12.93 -4.58 26.52
C SER A 125 -11.81 -3.94 27.33
N THR A 126 -10.56 -4.08 26.88
CA THR A 126 -9.39 -3.44 27.52
C THR A 126 -9.51 -1.91 27.51
N LEU A 127 -9.98 -1.32 26.42
CA LEU A 127 -10.20 0.13 26.33
C LEU A 127 -11.28 0.62 27.31
N ILE A 128 -12.36 -0.14 27.48
CA ILE A 128 -13.41 0.16 28.47
C ILE A 128 -12.85 0.04 29.89
N GLU A 129 -12.14 -1.04 30.23
CA GLU A 129 -11.53 -1.25 31.54
C GLU A 129 -10.55 -0.14 31.91
N LYS A 130 -9.75 0.33 30.95
CA LYS A 130 -8.82 1.45 31.12
C LYS A 130 -9.51 2.82 31.09
N GLY A 131 -10.81 2.86 30.79
CA GLY A 131 -11.62 4.08 30.77
C GLY A 131 -11.51 4.92 29.51
N TYR A 132 -10.89 4.43 28.43
CA TYR A 132 -10.78 5.12 27.13
C TYR A 132 -12.00 4.89 26.24
N ALA A 133 -12.85 3.93 26.55
CA ALA A 133 -14.09 3.67 25.81
C ALA A 133 -15.30 3.58 26.76
N TYR A 134 -16.49 3.71 26.19
CA TYR A 134 -17.76 3.62 26.92
C TYR A 134 -18.86 3.02 26.05
N GLU A 135 -19.77 2.28 26.70
CA GLU A 135 -20.98 1.76 26.11
C GLU A 135 -22.10 2.82 26.10
N ALA A 136 -22.87 2.87 25.02
CA ALA A 136 -24.05 3.68 24.90
C ALA A 136 -25.10 3.00 24.02
N GLN A 137 -26.15 2.45 24.60
CA GLN A 137 -27.29 1.80 23.91
C GLN A 137 -26.88 0.61 23.00
N GLY A 138 -25.87 -0.17 23.44
CA GLY A 138 -25.35 -1.31 22.71
C GLY A 138 -24.25 -0.99 21.69
N ASP A 139 -23.99 0.29 21.42
CA ASP A 139 -22.80 0.76 20.73
C ASP A 139 -21.65 0.95 21.73
N VAL A 140 -20.41 0.86 21.25
CA VAL A 140 -19.24 1.26 22.04
C VAL A 140 -18.46 2.32 21.30
N TYR A 141 -18.13 3.41 22.01
CA TYR A 141 -17.39 4.54 21.47
C TYR A 141 -16.06 4.72 22.17
N PHE A 142 -15.04 5.13 21.41
CA PHE A 142 -13.78 5.62 21.95
C PHE A 142 -13.97 7.07 22.41
N SER A 143 -13.48 7.37 23.64
CA SER A 143 -13.53 8.71 24.24
C SER A 143 -12.30 9.50 23.84
N THR A 144 -12.39 10.21 22.73
CA THR A 144 -11.23 10.86 22.08
C THR A 144 -10.54 11.88 22.97
N LEU A 145 -11.30 12.63 23.79
CA LEU A 145 -10.75 13.63 24.71
C LEU A 145 -9.92 13.04 25.85
N LYS A 146 -9.91 11.72 26.04
CA LYS A 146 -9.08 11.05 27.06
C LYS A 146 -7.70 10.66 26.58
N PHE A 147 -7.43 10.78 25.28
CA PHE A 147 -6.12 10.54 24.69
C PHE A 147 -5.46 11.87 24.34
N ASP A 148 -4.62 12.37 25.23
CA ASP A 148 -4.00 13.70 25.14
C ASP A 148 -3.19 13.91 23.86
N GLU A 149 -2.67 12.83 23.25
CA GLU A 149 -1.89 12.86 22.03
C GLU A 149 -2.72 12.71 20.74
N TYR A 150 -4.08 12.73 20.83
CA TYR A 150 -4.91 12.60 19.64
C TYR A 150 -4.65 13.76 18.67
N GLY A 151 -4.45 13.42 17.40
CA GLY A 151 -4.04 14.39 16.36
C GLY A 151 -2.54 14.42 16.10
N LYS A 152 -1.73 13.59 16.78
CA LYS A 152 -0.26 13.60 16.63
C LYS A 152 0.23 13.17 15.24
N LEU A 153 -0.50 12.26 14.54
CA LEU A 153 -0.15 11.83 13.20
C LEU A 153 -0.59 12.83 12.14
N SER A 154 -1.83 13.30 12.25
CA SER A 154 -2.42 14.28 11.32
C SER A 154 -1.90 15.69 11.55
N HIS A 155 -1.28 15.94 12.71
CA HIS A 155 -0.84 17.27 13.18
C HIS A 155 -1.99 18.28 13.23
N GLN A 156 -3.20 17.83 13.56
CA GLN A 156 -4.38 18.66 13.72
C GLN A 156 -4.63 18.91 15.20
N PRO A 157 -4.71 20.18 15.63
CA PRO A 157 -5.08 20.51 17.01
C PRO A 157 -6.49 20.01 17.35
N MET A 158 -6.71 19.53 18.56
CA MET A 158 -8.01 19.04 19.02
C MET A 158 -9.11 20.10 18.86
N GLU A 159 -8.78 21.38 19.03
CA GLU A 159 -9.71 22.49 18.87
C GLU A 159 -10.31 22.56 17.46
N ASP A 160 -9.47 22.36 16.43
CA ASP A 160 -9.90 22.34 15.03
C ASP A 160 -10.77 21.12 14.73
N LEU A 161 -10.42 19.97 15.33
CA LEU A 161 -11.19 18.74 15.19
C LEU A 161 -12.58 18.85 15.82
N LEU A 162 -12.66 19.47 17.01
CA LEU A 162 -13.93 19.75 17.69
C LEU A 162 -14.80 20.72 16.88
N ALA A 163 -14.21 21.77 16.32
CA ALA A 163 -14.93 22.74 15.50
C ALA A 163 -15.51 22.14 14.20
N GLY A 164 -14.82 21.13 13.63
CA GLY A 164 -15.24 20.43 12.41
C GLY A 164 -16.18 19.23 12.64
N ALA A 165 -16.27 18.74 13.86
CA ALA A 165 -17.01 17.54 14.19
C ALA A 165 -18.53 17.78 14.26
N ARG A 166 -19.33 16.78 13.84
CA ARG A 166 -20.79 16.79 13.91
C ARG A 166 -21.30 15.48 14.49
N ILE A 167 -22.33 15.58 15.33
CA ILE A 167 -23.09 14.40 15.77
C ILE A 167 -24.21 14.16 14.76
N ASN A 168 -24.25 12.95 14.19
CA ASN A 168 -25.32 12.56 13.28
C ASN A 168 -26.60 12.29 14.07
N ILE A 169 -27.77 12.47 13.42
CA ILE A 169 -29.05 12.14 14.01
C ILE A 169 -29.08 10.64 14.34
N GLY A 170 -29.36 10.31 15.62
CA GLY A 170 -29.43 8.93 16.11
C GLY A 170 -28.13 8.40 16.73
N GLU A 171 -27.00 9.12 16.68
CA GLU A 171 -25.79 8.77 17.43
C GLU A 171 -25.93 9.22 18.91
N VAL A 172 -25.54 8.32 19.83
CA VAL A 172 -25.60 8.53 21.27
C VAL A 172 -24.20 8.77 21.90
N LYS A 173 -23.27 9.22 21.10
CA LYS A 173 -21.91 9.54 21.56
C LYS A 173 -21.87 10.78 22.44
N LYS A 174 -20.92 10.79 23.40
CA LYS A 174 -20.80 11.90 24.36
C LYS A 174 -20.22 13.16 23.73
N GLU A 175 -19.21 12.97 22.88
CA GLU A 175 -18.53 14.05 22.17
C GLU A 175 -18.60 13.84 20.67
N ALA A 176 -18.67 14.93 19.91
CA ALA A 176 -18.78 14.87 18.45
C ALA A 176 -17.58 14.18 17.78
N VAL A 177 -16.41 14.24 18.39
CA VAL A 177 -15.15 13.63 17.90
C VAL A 177 -15.01 12.16 18.29
N ASP A 178 -15.85 11.62 19.20
CA ASP A 178 -15.82 10.22 19.57
C ASP A 178 -16.19 9.35 18.36
N PHE A 179 -15.58 8.18 18.23
CA PHE A 179 -15.80 7.29 17.11
C PHE A 179 -16.17 5.88 17.57
N ALA A 180 -16.97 5.20 16.73
CA ALA A 180 -17.48 3.88 17.07
C ALA A 180 -16.41 2.79 17.01
N LEU A 181 -16.32 2.00 18.07
CA LEU A 181 -15.53 0.78 18.16
C LEU A 181 -16.37 -0.47 17.88
N TRP A 182 -17.63 -0.46 18.35
CA TRP A 182 -18.63 -1.49 18.14
C TRP A 182 -19.96 -0.84 17.83
N LYS A 183 -20.66 -1.37 16.85
CA LYS A 183 -21.99 -0.88 16.45
C LYS A 183 -23.03 -1.97 16.71
N SER A 184 -24.08 -1.68 17.45
CA SER A 184 -25.22 -2.55 17.62
C SER A 184 -25.86 -2.89 16.28
N SER A 185 -26.21 -4.16 16.05
CA SER A 185 -26.79 -4.60 14.79
C SER A 185 -28.23 -4.15 14.66
N LYS A 186 -28.58 -3.67 13.47
CA LYS A 186 -29.99 -3.42 13.10
C LYS A 186 -30.65 -4.70 12.61
N PRO A 187 -32.00 -4.78 12.61
CA PRO A 187 -32.70 -5.92 12.05
C PRO A 187 -32.26 -6.21 10.61
N GLY A 188 -31.86 -7.46 10.35
CA GLY A 188 -31.39 -7.90 9.03
C GLY A 188 -29.90 -7.69 8.76
N GLU A 189 -29.16 -6.97 9.62
CA GLU A 189 -27.70 -6.85 9.51
C GLU A 189 -26.96 -8.07 10.09
N PRO A 190 -25.78 -8.40 9.58
CA PRO A 190 -24.89 -9.37 10.19
C PRO A 190 -24.45 -8.90 11.58
N TRP A 191 -24.25 -9.85 12.49
CA TRP A 191 -23.89 -9.56 13.86
C TRP A 191 -23.07 -10.70 14.50
N TRP A 192 -22.33 -10.33 15.53
CA TRP A 192 -21.61 -11.23 16.43
C TRP A 192 -22.02 -10.93 17.87
N GLU A 193 -21.96 -11.97 18.71
CA GLU A 193 -22.16 -11.79 20.16
C GLU A 193 -20.99 -11.01 20.75
N SER A 194 -21.29 -10.10 21.67
CA SER A 194 -20.30 -9.36 22.43
C SER A 194 -20.81 -9.08 23.85
N PRO A 195 -19.96 -8.61 24.77
CA PRO A 195 -20.39 -8.18 26.12
C PRO A 195 -21.43 -7.05 26.10
N TRP A 196 -21.50 -6.30 25.01
CA TRP A 196 -22.41 -5.14 24.83
C TRP A 196 -23.66 -5.49 24.01
N GLY A 197 -23.81 -6.78 23.65
CA GLY A 197 -24.90 -7.27 22.84
C GLY A 197 -24.51 -7.60 21.40
N LYS A 198 -25.52 -7.93 20.59
CA LYS A 198 -25.32 -8.26 19.18
C LYS A 198 -24.93 -7.03 18.39
N GLY A 199 -23.81 -7.13 17.66
CA GLY A 199 -23.31 -6.02 16.87
C GLY A 199 -22.18 -6.40 15.93
N ARG A 200 -21.46 -5.42 15.41
CA ARG A 200 -20.36 -5.55 14.49
C ARG A 200 -19.27 -4.51 14.76
N PRO A 201 -18.03 -4.76 14.28
CA PRO A 201 -16.93 -3.82 14.47
C PRO A 201 -17.21 -2.44 13.87
N GLY A 202 -16.65 -1.40 14.50
CA GLY A 202 -16.38 -0.13 13.84
C GLY A 202 -15.21 -0.29 12.87
N TRP A 203 -15.13 0.55 11.85
CA TRP A 203 -14.13 0.43 10.79
C TRP A 203 -12.67 0.53 11.27
N HIS A 204 -12.39 1.35 12.29
CA HIS A 204 -11.03 1.64 12.72
C HIS A 204 -10.41 0.55 13.60
N ILE A 205 -11.25 -0.16 14.38
CA ILE A 205 -10.77 -1.17 15.33
C ILE A 205 -10.24 -2.44 14.65
N GLU A 206 -10.70 -2.71 13.43
CA GLU A 206 -10.32 -3.88 12.65
C GLU A 206 -8.81 -3.94 12.44
N CYS A 207 -8.22 -2.83 11.94
CA CYS A 207 -6.80 -2.77 11.64
C CYS A 207 -5.94 -2.82 12.91
N SER A 208 -6.35 -2.17 14.00
CA SER A 208 -5.66 -2.27 15.29
C SER A 208 -5.63 -3.72 15.79
N ALA A 209 -6.74 -4.43 15.70
CA ALA A 209 -6.85 -5.82 16.14
C ALA A 209 -6.02 -6.77 15.28
N MET A 210 -6.15 -6.67 13.96
CA MET A 210 -5.41 -7.52 13.04
C MET A 210 -3.91 -7.23 13.06
N SER A 211 -3.50 -5.96 13.19
CA SER A 211 -2.10 -5.61 13.33
C SER A 211 -1.49 -6.22 14.59
N ARG A 212 -2.16 -6.07 15.75
CA ARG A 212 -1.70 -6.65 17.02
C ARG A 212 -1.56 -8.17 16.92
N ARG A 213 -2.55 -8.85 16.34
CA ARG A 213 -2.56 -10.31 16.24
C ARG A 213 -1.43 -10.87 15.38
N TYR A 214 -1.12 -10.22 14.26
CA TYR A 214 -0.20 -10.77 13.26
C TYR A 214 1.22 -10.20 13.30
N LEU A 215 1.40 -9.01 13.91
CA LEU A 215 2.68 -8.30 13.96
C LEU A 215 3.11 -7.92 15.37
N GLY A 216 2.18 -7.91 16.34
CA GLY A 216 2.46 -7.53 17.73
C GLY A 216 1.95 -6.14 18.11
N GLU A 217 2.23 -5.74 19.35
CA GLU A 217 1.74 -4.48 19.95
C GLU A 217 2.37 -3.24 19.31
N THR A 218 3.63 -3.35 18.91
CA THR A 218 4.36 -2.33 18.14
C THR A 218 4.85 -2.96 16.84
N ILE A 219 4.67 -2.27 15.72
CA ILE A 219 5.10 -2.72 14.40
C ILE A 219 6.17 -1.80 13.82
N ASP A 220 6.92 -2.27 12.80
CA ASP A 220 7.92 -1.44 12.15
C ASP A 220 7.27 -0.36 11.30
N ILE A 221 6.47 -0.75 10.31
CA ILE A 221 5.89 0.18 9.33
C ILE A 221 4.37 -0.01 9.27
N HIS A 222 3.64 1.09 9.45
CA HIS A 222 2.22 1.17 9.09
C HIS A 222 2.06 2.04 7.85
N CYS A 223 1.32 1.59 6.85
CA CYS A 223 1.24 2.29 5.58
C CYS A 223 -0.15 2.26 4.94
N GLY A 224 -0.42 3.27 4.10
CA GLY A 224 -1.68 3.42 3.38
C GLY A 224 -1.74 4.68 2.52
N GLY A 225 -2.91 5.02 2.01
CA GLY A 225 -3.15 6.28 1.31
C GLY A 225 -3.13 7.49 2.26
N GLN A 226 -2.79 8.65 1.73
CA GLN A 226 -2.77 9.90 2.51
C GLN A 226 -4.15 10.27 3.08
N ASP A 227 -5.23 9.80 2.47
CA ASP A 227 -6.61 9.95 2.97
C ASP A 227 -6.89 9.15 4.26
N LEU A 228 -6.06 8.15 4.56
CA LEU A 228 -6.17 7.37 5.78
C LEU A 228 -5.49 8.02 6.99
N VAL A 229 -4.61 9.01 6.79
CA VAL A 229 -3.93 9.70 7.89
C VAL A 229 -4.95 10.16 8.94
N PHE A 230 -6.03 10.79 8.46
CA PHE A 230 -7.16 11.20 9.30
C PHE A 230 -8.50 10.90 8.61
N PRO A 231 -9.47 10.31 9.32
CA PRO A 231 -9.38 9.93 10.75
C PRO A 231 -8.83 8.52 11.02
N HIS A 232 -8.63 7.67 9.97
CA HIS A 232 -8.47 6.21 10.15
C HIS A 232 -7.22 5.84 10.96
N HIS A 233 -6.03 6.22 10.52
CA HIS A 233 -4.77 5.89 11.20
C HIS A 233 -4.61 6.63 12.53
N GLU A 234 -5.12 7.85 12.65
CA GLU A 234 -5.17 8.56 13.94
C GLU A 234 -5.99 7.78 14.97
N ASN A 235 -7.14 7.25 14.55
CA ASN A 235 -8.00 6.43 15.41
C ASN A 235 -7.34 5.09 15.76
N GLU A 236 -6.61 4.49 14.83
CA GLU A 236 -5.85 3.27 15.11
C GLU A 236 -4.74 3.50 16.14
N ILE A 237 -4.04 4.64 16.08
CA ILE A 237 -3.06 5.04 17.10
C ILE A 237 -3.75 5.12 18.46
N ALA A 238 -4.83 5.87 18.55
CA ALA A 238 -5.56 6.04 19.81
C ALA A 238 -6.00 4.69 20.40
N GLN A 239 -6.57 3.81 19.59
CA GLN A 239 -6.99 2.47 20.01
C GLN A 239 -5.81 1.62 20.48
N SER A 240 -4.77 1.53 19.68
CA SER A 240 -3.64 0.62 19.93
C SER A 240 -2.79 1.10 21.10
N GLU A 241 -2.45 2.38 21.18
CA GLU A 241 -1.59 2.91 22.21
C GLU A 241 -2.30 2.98 23.56
N CYS A 242 -3.58 3.35 23.61
CA CYS A 242 -4.35 3.29 24.84
C CYS A 242 -4.57 1.85 25.34
N CYS A 243 -4.75 0.91 24.42
CA CYS A 243 -4.88 -0.51 24.75
C CYS A 243 -3.58 -1.11 25.27
N ASN A 244 -2.47 -0.92 24.55
CA ASN A 244 -1.21 -1.63 24.78
C ASN A 244 -0.25 -0.85 25.68
N GLY A 245 -0.34 0.49 25.75
CA GLY A 245 0.56 1.35 26.53
C GLY A 245 1.94 1.55 25.91
N VAL A 246 2.09 1.23 24.64
CA VAL A 246 3.32 1.37 23.85
C VAL A 246 3.02 1.99 22.50
N PRO A 247 3.99 2.63 21.81
CA PRO A 247 3.80 3.17 20.48
C PRO A 247 3.31 2.10 19.49
N PHE A 248 2.34 2.45 18.66
CA PHE A 248 1.73 1.50 17.72
C PHE A 248 2.66 1.15 16.55
N ALA A 249 3.22 2.15 15.88
CA ALA A 249 4.14 1.92 14.78
C ALA A 249 5.34 2.86 14.84
N ARG A 250 6.53 2.37 14.44
CA ARG A 250 7.74 3.18 14.40
C ARG A 250 7.73 4.14 13.22
N TYR A 251 7.26 3.68 12.07
CA TYR A 251 7.24 4.48 10.84
C TYR A 251 5.85 4.47 10.21
N TRP A 252 5.38 5.65 9.83
CA TRP A 252 4.12 5.87 9.15
C TRP A 252 4.38 6.34 7.72
N MET A 253 4.04 5.50 6.73
CA MET A 253 4.29 5.80 5.33
C MET A 253 2.98 5.98 4.57
N HIS A 254 2.80 7.14 3.91
CA HIS A 254 1.57 7.45 3.19
C HIS A 254 1.88 7.84 1.75
N ASN A 255 1.19 7.19 0.81
CA ASN A 255 1.27 7.59 -0.59
C ASN A 255 0.28 8.73 -0.90
N GLY A 256 0.69 9.61 -1.81
CA GLY A 256 -0.14 10.73 -2.27
C GLY A 256 -1.37 10.27 -3.07
N PHE A 257 -2.30 11.19 -3.27
CA PHE A 257 -3.55 10.97 -4.01
C PHE A 257 -3.34 10.70 -5.50
N ILE A 258 -4.36 10.11 -6.14
CA ILE A 258 -4.52 10.15 -7.59
C ILE A 258 -5.64 11.15 -7.93
N THR A 259 -5.32 12.09 -8.81
CA THR A 259 -6.29 12.95 -9.49
C THR A 259 -6.57 12.40 -10.88
N VAL A 260 -7.71 12.72 -11.44
CA VAL A 260 -8.09 12.41 -12.81
C VAL A 260 -8.29 13.72 -13.54
N ASP A 261 -7.49 13.98 -14.57
CA ASP A 261 -7.48 15.26 -15.30
C ASP A 261 -7.40 16.48 -14.36
N ASN A 262 -6.51 16.38 -13.35
CA ASN A 262 -6.29 17.37 -12.28
C ASN A 262 -7.48 17.59 -11.32
N GLU A 263 -8.50 16.74 -11.37
CA GLU A 263 -9.64 16.78 -10.47
C GLU A 263 -9.66 15.59 -9.51
N LYS A 264 -10.27 15.77 -8.34
CA LYS A 264 -10.52 14.66 -7.40
C LYS A 264 -11.47 13.65 -8.05
N MET A 265 -11.07 12.37 -8.04
CA MET A 265 -11.87 11.27 -8.54
C MET A 265 -13.16 11.10 -7.70
N SER A 266 -14.32 11.04 -8.35
CA SER A 266 -15.59 10.73 -7.70
C SER A 266 -16.59 10.11 -8.68
N LYS A 267 -17.46 9.23 -8.16
CA LYS A 267 -18.54 8.63 -8.97
C LYS A 267 -19.52 9.67 -9.51
N SER A 268 -19.81 10.71 -8.73
CA SER A 268 -20.75 11.77 -9.12
C SER A 268 -20.25 12.65 -10.27
N LYS A 269 -18.93 12.71 -10.47
CA LYS A 269 -18.31 13.46 -11.58
C LYS A 269 -18.13 12.61 -12.85
N GLY A 270 -18.43 11.32 -12.81
CA GLY A 270 -18.22 10.42 -13.95
C GLY A 270 -16.73 10.14 -14.27
N ASN A 271 -15.80 10.56 -13.39
CA ASN A 271 -14.37 10.36 -13.54
C ASN A 271 -13.82 9.23 -12.64
N PHE A 272 -14.66 8.24 -12.35
CA PHE A 272 -14.32 7.08 -11.55
C PHE A 272 -13.96 5.90 -12.46
N PHE A 273 -12.71 5.45 -12.41
CA PHE A 273 -12.20 4.36 -13.23
C PHE A 273 -11.75 3.20 -12.36
N THR A 274 -12.24 1.99 -12.67
CA THR A 274 -11.70 0.78 -12.06
C THR A 274 -10.38 0.38 -12.71
N VAL A 275 -9.54 -0.34 -11.98
CA VAL A 275 -8.30 -0.91 -12.54
C VAL A 275 -8.64 -1.85 -13.70
N ARG A 276 -9.73 -2.61 -13.55
CA ARG A 276 -10.22 -3.54 -14.56
C ARG A 276 -10.54 -2.86 -15.89
N ASP A 277 -11.31 -1.77 -15.85
CA ASP A 277 -11.71 -1.03 -17.05
C ASP A 277 -10.48 -0.45 -17.77
N VAL A 278 -9.55 0.15 -17.02
CA VAL A 278 -8.33 0.72 -17.58
C VAL A 278 -7.43 -0.39 -18.16
N SER A 279 -7.33 -1.54 -17.49
CA SER A 279 -6.49 -2.64 -17.95
C SER A 279 -6.96 -3.27 -19.26
N GLN A 280 -8.26 -3.23 -19.55
CA GLN A 280 -8.80 -3.70 -20.83
C GLN A 280 -8.26 -2.89 -22.03
N GLN A 281 -7.96 -1.60 -21.84
CA GLN A 281 -7.48 -0.72 -22.88
C GLN A 281 -5.95 -0.67 -22.94
N PHE A 282 -5.28 -0.60 -21.80
CA PHE A 282 -3.83 -0.34 -21.70
C PHE A 282 -3.01 -1.55 -21.24
N GLY A 283 -3.64 -2.58 -20.68
CA GLY A 283 -2.97 -3.62 -19.92
C GLY A 283 -2.67 -3.15 -18.48
N TYR A 284 -2.26 -4.09 -17.63
CA TYR A 284 -1.97 -3.79 -16.22
C TYR A 284 -0.60 -3.15 -16.00
N GLU A 285 0.38 -3.48 -16.82
CA GLU A 285 1.78 -3.05 -16.62
C GLU A 285 1.97 -1.54 -16.77
N PRO A 286 1.38 -0.84 -17.76
CA PRO A 286 1.39 0.63 -17.81
C PRO A 286 0.74 1.29 -16.58
N ILE A 287 -0.31 0.66 -16.00
CA ILE A 287 -0.93 1.13 -14.77
C ILE A 287 0.08 1.04 -13.62
N ARG A 288 0.71 -0.15 -13.43
CA ARG A 288 1.75 -0.32 -12.41
C ARG A 288 2.89 0.69 -12.59
N TYR A 289 3.36 0.86 -13.81
CA TYR A 289 4.42 1.83 -14.12
C TYR A 289 4.02 3.25 -13.71
N LEU A 290 2.80 3.68 -14.04
CA LEU A 290 2.28 4.99 -13.63
C LEU A 290 2.31 5.15 -12.10
N MET A 291 1.88 4.13 -11.34
CA MET A 291 1.81 4.18 -9.88
C MET A 291 3.16 4.43 -9.20
N ILE A 292 4.26 4.01 -9.84
CA ILE A 292 5.62 4.11 -9.32
C ILE A 292 6.51 5.10 -10.09
N SER A 293 5.96 5.82 -11.06
CA SER A 293 6.71 6.74 -11.94
C SER A 293 7.15 8.05 -11.28
N CYS A 294 6.61 8.36 -10.09
CA CYS A 294 6.99 9.54 -9.33
C CYS A 294 7.20 9.16 -7.85
N GLN A 295 7.77 10.11 -7.09
CA GLN A 295 7.91 9.94 -5.63
C GLN A 295 6.55 9.58 -5.01
N TYR A 296 6.51 8.50 -4.21
CA TYR A 296 5.25 7.91 -3.74
C TYR A 296 4.36 8.89 -2.94
N ARG A 297 4.96 9.88 -2.25
CA ARG A 297 4.23 10.89 -1.48
C ARG A 297 3.60 11.98 -2.34
N SER A 298 4.10 12.19 -3.56
CA SER A 298 3.56 13.21 -4.47
C SER A 298 2.26 12.74 -5.11
N PRO A 299 1.29 13.62 -5.39
CA PRO A 299 0.10 13.23 -6.13
C PRO A 299 0.44 12.81 -7.56
N ILE A 300 -0.35 11.91 -8.13
CA ILE A 300 -0.28 11.53 -9.55
C ILE A 300 -1.54 12.02 -10.25
N ASN A 301 -1.36 12.66 -11.39
CA ASN A 301 -2.47 12.94 -12.30
C ASN A 301 -2.61 11.80 -13.31
N TYR A 302 -3.69 11.05 -13.19
CA TYR A 302 -4.07 10.03 -14.16
C TYR A 302 -4.74 10.68 -15.37
N SER A 303 -4.29 10.31 -16.56
CA SER A 303 -4.92 10.62 -17.84
C SER A 303 -4.58 9.51 -18.84
N TYR A 304 -5.32 9.43 -19.94
CA TYR A 304 -4.97 8.52 -21.02
C TYR A 304 -3.57 8.81 -21.61
N ASP A 305 -3.23 10.08 -21.75
CA ASP A 305 -1.90 10.49 -22.24
C ASP A 305 -0.78 10.02 -21.30
N SER A 306 -0.98 10.07 -19.97
CA SER A 306 0.01 9.58 -19.02
C SER A 306 0.23 8.06 -19.15
N LEU A 307 -0.82 7.29 -19.42
CA LEU A 307 -0.69 5.85 -19.65
C LEU A 307 -0.01 5.52 -20.99
N GLU A 308 -0.28 6.26 -22.06
CA GLU A 308 0.44 6.09 -23.34
C GLU A 308 1.93 6.40 -23.19
N GLN A 309 2.30 7.43 -22.41
CA GLN A 309 3.71 7.70 -22.07
C GLN A 309 4.35 6.56 -21.26
N CYS A 310 3.61 5.98 -20.30
CA CYS A 310 4.08 4.81 -19.56
C CYS A 310 4.30 3.61 -20.48
N LYS A 311 3.38 3.33 -21.40
CA LYS A 311 3.48 2.28 -22.39
C LYS A 311 4.68 2.48 -23.33
N ALA A 312 4.90 3.71 -23.81
CA ALA A 312 6.07 4.04 -24.63
C ALA A 312 7.40 3.83 -23.84
N SER A 313 7.40 4.17 -22.55
CA SER A 313 8.57 3.94 -21.67
C SER A 313 8.85 2.45 -21.50
N LEU A 314 7.83 1.64 -21.23
CA LEU A 314 7.94 0.17 -21.15
C LEU A 314 8.43 -0.43 -22.46
N THR A 315 7.90 0.02 -23.59
CA THR A 315 8.35 -0.42 -24.93
C THR A 315 9.86 -0.21 -25.12
N ARG A 316 10.41 0.90 -24.65
CA ARG A 316 11.86 1.15 -24.71
C ARG A 316 12.67 0.14 -23.88
N LEU A 317 12.17 -0.27 -22.72
CA LEU A 317 12.81 -1.29 -21.88
C LEU A 317 12.77 -2.66 -22.58
N TYR A 318 11.62 -3.03 -23.14
CA TYR A 318 11.46 -4.29 -23.86
C TYR A 318 12.33 -4.33 -25.14
N ASN A 319 12.38 -3.26 -25.92
CA ASN A 319 13.25 -3.17 -27.09
C ASN A 319 14.73 -3.37 -26.72
N CYS A 320 15.19 -2.83 -25.59
CA CYS A 320 16.53 -3.05 -25.09
C CYS A 320 16.78 -4.53 -24.73
N ARG A 321 15.82 -5.18 -24.07
CA ARG A 321 15.89 -6.62 -23.76
C ARG A 321 15.97 -7.46 -25.04
N GLU A 322 15.10 -7.22 -26.00
CA GLU A 322 15.08 -7.94 -27.29
C GLU A 322 16.38 -7.73 -28.05
N ALA A 323 16.94 -6.52 -28.04
CA ALA A 323 18.23 -6.22 -28.64
C ALA A 323 19.38 -6.98 -27.98
N LEU A 324 19.37 -7.10 -26.65
CA LEU A 324 20.33 -7.92 -25.91
C LEU A 324 20.20 -9.41 -26.25
N GLU A 325 18.98 -9.93 -26.34
CA GLU A 325 18.70 -11.32 -26.72
C GLU A 325 19.17 -11.62 -28.15
N PHE A 326 18.93 -10.69 -29.09
CA PHE A 326 19.42 -10.79 -30.45
C PHE A 326 20.96 -10.73 -30.51
N ALA A 327 21.55 -9.76 -29.82
CA ALA A 327 23.01 -9.63 -29.78
C ALA A 327 23.68 -10.87 -29.17
N LEU A 328 23.10 -11.49 -28.14
CA LEU A 328 23.66 -12.69 -27.53
C LEU A 328 23.72 -13.89 -28.53
N LYS A 329 22.72 -14.01 -29.43
CA LYS A 329 22.68 -15.05 -30.43
C LYS A 329 23.73 -14.86 -31.53
N ASN A 330 24.11 -13.59 -31.80
CA ASN A 330 24.97 -13.22 -32.93
C ASN A 330 26.35 -12.70 -32.49
N ALA A 331 26.61 -12.62 -31.17
CA ALA A 331 27.85 -12.11 -30.63
C ALA A 331 29.03 -13.06 -30.87
N SER A 332 30.22 -12.48 -31.05
CA SER A 332 31.46 -13.22 -31.15
C SER A 332 31.81 -13.93 -29.86
N ASP A 333 32.25 -15.18 -29.92
CA ASP A 333 32.84 -15.95 -28.83
C ASP A 333 34.28 -15.54 -28.53
N ALA A 334 34.88 -14.63 -29.34
CA ALA A 334 36.25 -14.13 -29.05
C ALA A 334 36.33 -13.43 -27.69
N GLU A 335 37.35 -13.75 -26.93
CA GLU A 335 37.61 -13.09 -25.67
C GLU A 335 37.86 -11.60 -25.88
N ASN A 336 37.09 -10.75 -25.21
CA ASN A 336 37.29 -9.31 -25.12
C ASN A 336 37.13 -8.86 -23.68
N THR A 337 38.25 -8.88 -22.96
CA THR A 337 38.33 -8.54 -21.52
C THR A 337 37.99 -7.08 -21.25
N GLU A 338 38.32 -6.18 -22.19
CA GLU A 338 37.99 -4.75 -22.10
C GLU A 338 36.47 -4.52 -22.20
N ALA A 339 35.82 -5.11 -23.20
CA ALA A 339 34.36 -5.00 -23.34
C ALA A 339 33.63 -5.58 -22.12
N LEU A 340 34.08 -6.67 -21.56
CA LEU A 340 33.51 -7.25 -20.35
C LEU A 340 33.75 -6.34 -19.11
N SER A 341 34.95 -5.70 -18.97
CA SER A 341 35.20 -4.74 -17.89
C SER A 341 34.28 -3.55 -17.98
N ILE A 342 34.13 -2.94 -19.16
CA ILE A 342 33.23 -1.82 -19.42
C ILE A 342 31.78 -2.21 -19.05
N ALA A 343 31.34 -3.40 -19.47
CA ALA A 343 30.00 -3.88 -19.16
C ALA A 343 29.77 -4.02 -17.64
N LYS A 344 30.73 -4.57 -16.91
CA LYS A 344 30.69 -4.71 -15.45
C LYS A 344 30.62 -3.36 -14.77
N GLU A 345 31.49 -2.44 -15.13
CA GLU A 345 31.57 -1.09 -14.55
C GLU A 345 30.26 -0.32 -14.76
N GLY A 346 29.70 -0.37 -15.98
CA GLY A 346 28.42 0.27 -16.29
C GLY A 346 27.25 -0.32 -15.51
N CYS A 347 27.20 -1.63 -15.35
CA CYS A 347 26.18 -2.30 -14.55
C CYS A 347 26.30 -1.97 -13.07
N GLU A 348 27.50 -1.98 -12.50
CA GLU A 348 27.70 -1.63 -11.08
C GLU A 348 27.38 -0.15 -10.81
N ALA A 349 27.72 0.75 -11.73
CA ALA A 349 27.33 2.16 -11.62
C ALA A 349 25.81 2.34 -11.65
N ALA A 350 25.10 1.64 -12.54
CA ALA A 350 23.64 1.67 -12.61
C ALA A 350 23.01 1.09 -11.35
N LYS A 351 23.52 -0.03 -10.84
CA LYS A 351 23.05 -0.63 -9.59
C LYS A 351 23.22 0.31 -8.40
N LYS A 352 24.40 0.95 -8.33
CA LYS A 352 24.65 1.91 -7.26
C LYS A 352 23.65 3.06 -7.33
N ALA A 353 23.46 3.68 -8.50
CA ALA A 353 22.51 4.78 -8.69
C ALA A 353 21.07 4.36 -8.34
N PHE A 354 20.66 3.16 -8.76
CA PHE A 354 19.36 2.57 -8.41
C PHE A 354 19.20 2.40 -6.90
N CYS A 355 20.18 1.79 -6.23
CA CYS A 355 20.12 1.57 -4.79
C CYS A 355 20.17 2.88 -4.00
N ASP A 356 21.01 3.83 -4.41
CA ASP A 356 21.09 5.16 -3.76
C ASP A 356 19.71 5.87 -3.82
N ALA A 357 19.02 5.80 -4.96
CA ALA A 357 17.68 6.36 -5.11
C ALA A 357 16.65 5.64 -4.23
N MET A 358 16.64 4.32 -4.24
CA MET A 358 15.71 3.53 -3.44
C MET A 358 15.96 3.66 -1.94
N ASP A 359 17.22 3.83 -1.54
CA ASP A 359 17.60 4.06 -0.13
C ASP A 359 17.23 5.45 0.37
N ASP A 360 16.97 6.40 -0.52
CA ASP A 360 16.47 7.73 -0.19
C ASP A 360 14.92 7.81 -0.30
N ASP A 361 14.25 7.24 0.67
CA ASP A 361 12.79 7.34 0.81
C ASP A 361 12.01 6.72 -0.36
N LEU A 362 12.44 5.52 -0.78
CA LEU A 362 11.80 4.77 -1.86
C LEU A 362 11.59 5.64 -3.13
N ASN A 363 12.64 6.37 -3.54
CA ASN A 363 12.58 7.25 -4.71
C ASN A 363 12.59 6.45 -6.01
N THR A 364 11.43 5.90 -6.35
CA THR A 364 11.22 5.08 -7.54
C THR A 364 11.41 5.88 -8.84
N ALA A 365 11.20 7.20 -8.83
CA ALA A 365 11.39 8.03 -10.00
C ALA A 365 12.87 8.07 -10.44
N ASP A 366 13.78 8.34 -9.50
CA ASP A 366 15.22 8.34 -9.80
C ASP A 366 15.75 6.91 -10.03
N ALA A 367 15.17 5.92 -9.35
CA ALA A 367 15.51 4.52 -9.63
C ALA A 367 15.13 4.11 -11.06
N ILE A 368 13.96 4.53 -11.57
CA ILE A 368 13.56 4.34 -12.97
C ILE A 368 14.49 5.13 -13.90
N ALA A 369 14.89 6.35 -13.56
CA ALA A 369 15.86 7.11 -14.34
C ALA A 369 17.21 6.36 -14.46
N ALA A 370 17.70 5.76 -13.38
CA ALA A 370 18.91 4.93 -13.39
C ALA A 370 18.78 3.69 -14.33
N LEU A 371 17.58 3.09 -14.44
CA LEU A 371 17.32 2.02 -15.40
C LEU A 371 17.41 2.53 -16.85
N PHE A 372 16.88 3.71 -17.14
CA PHE A 372 17.01 4.30 -18.49
C PHE A 372 18.42 4.75 -18.82
N ASP A 373 19.22 5.14 -17.84
CA ASP A 373 20.66 5.39 -17.99
C ASP A 373 21.40 4.10 -18.34
N LEU A 374 21.05 2.98 -17.71
CA LEU A 374 21.55 1.67 -18.05
C LEU A 374 21.16 1.29 -19.51
N VAL A 375 19.92 1.53 -19.94
CA VAL A 375 19.50 1.29 -21.33
C VAL A 375 20.34 2.11 -22.30
N ARG A 376 20.60 3.40 -22.01
CA ARG A 376 21.47 4.24 -22.84
C ARG A 376 22.91 3.71 -22.90
N PHE A 377 23.44 3.30 -21.75
CA PHE A 377 24.75 2.68 -21.68
C PHE A 377 24.84 1.39 -22.49
N ILE A 378 23.84 0.50 -22.36
CA ILE A 378 23.76 -0.76 -23.12
C ILE A 378 23.79 -0.49 -24.60
N ASN A 379 22.94 0.39 -25.11
CA ASN A 379 22.84 0.72 -26.52
C ASN A 379 24.12 1.34 -27.08
N LYS A 380 24.87 2.10 -26.26
CA LYS A 380 26.09 2.79 -26.69
C LYS A 380 27.34 1.95 -26.58
N SER A 381 27.44 1.12 -25.52
CA SER A 381 28.73 0.53 -25.14
C SER A 381 28.75 -1.00 -25.17
N VAL A 382 27.57 -1.65 -25.20
CA VAL A 382 27.45 -3.12 -25.19
C VAL A 382 26.94 -3.64 -26.53
N LEU A 383 25.92 -3.02 -27.09
CA LEU A 383 25.32 -3.34 -28.40
C LEU A 383 26.05 -2.60 -29.53
N THR A 384 27.34 -2.91 -29.72
CA THR A 384 28.18 -2.36 -30.78
C THR A 384 28.08 -3.21 -32.07
N ASP A 385 28.72 -2.79 -33.15
CA ASP A 385 28.75 -3.53 -34.43
C ASP A 385 29.37 -4.95 -34.28
N ALA A 386 30.21 -5.16 -33.26
CA ALA A 386 30.80 -6.45 -32.92
C ALA A 386 30.65 -6.75 -31.43
N PRO A 387 29.44 -7.10 -30.97
CA PRO A 387 29.20 -7.29 -29.55
C PRO A 387 29.97 -8.50 -29.01
N CYS A 388 30.56 -8.33 -27.82
CA CYS A 388 31.23 -9.40 -27.09
C CYS A 388 30.19 -10.24 -26.31
N LYS A 389 30.15 -11.54 -26.56
CA LYS A 389 29.17 -12.46 -25.97
C LYS A 389 29.24 -12.48 -24.44
N ALA A 390 30.42 -12.42 -23.87
CA ALA A 390 30.59 -12.38 -22.42
C ALA A 390 30.03 -11.11 -21.79
N ALA A 391 30.22 -9.94 -22.45
CA ALA A 391 29.68 -8.66 -21.99
C ALA A 391 28.13 -8.64 -22.11
N VAL A 392 27.57 -9.05 -23.23
CA VAL A 392 26.11 -9.12 -23.47
C VAL A 392 25.46 -10.08 -22.46
N SER A 393 26.02 -11.27 -22.26
CA SER A 393 25.51 -12.26 -21.30
C SER A 393 25.56 -11.75 -19.85
N PHE A 394 26.62 -11.01 -19.51
CA PHE A 394 26.71 -10.39 -18.19
C PHE A 394 25.61 -9.36 -17.95
N VAL A 395 25.42 -8.43 -18.90
CA VAL A 395 24.41 -7.37 -18.82
C VAL A 395 23.00 -7.95 -18.80
N GLN A 396 22.72 -8.96 -19.63
CA GLN A 396 21.42 -9.61 -19.66
C GLN A 396 21.04 -10.19 -18.29
N ARG A 397 21.96 -10.93 -17.66
CA ARG A 397 21.72 -11.48 -16.30
C ARG A 397 21.56 -10.38 -15.25
N PHE A 398 22.33 -9.32 -15.38
CA PHE A 398 22.25 -8.17 -14.48
C PHE A 398 20.93 -7.44 -14.61
N ALA A 399 20.48 -7.13 -15.85
CA ALA A 399 19.20 -6.46 -16.12
C ALA A 399 17.99 -7.27 -15.61
N PHE A 400 18.08 -8.61 -15.65
CA PHE A 400 17.03 -9.49 -15.10
C PHE A 400 16.89 -9.36 -13.58
N CYS A 401 17.98 -9.15 -12.86
CA CYS A 401 17.96 -8.95 -11.40
C CYS A 401 17.32 -7.62 -10.97
N THR A 402 17.33 -6.59 -11.84
CA THR A 402 16.72 -5.28 -11.56
C THR A 402 15.25 -5.17 -11.99
N SER A 403 14.72 -6.16 -12.72
CA SER A 403 13.34 -6.18 -13.22
C SER A 403 12.27 -6.38 -12.14
N PHE A 404 12.66 -6.66 -10.89
CA PHE A 404 11.74 -6.93 -9.78
C PHE A 404 10.72 -5.80 -9.52
N MET A 405 10.98 -4.58 -9.96
CA MET A 405 10.08 -3.43 -9.80
C MET A 405 8.96 -3.41 -10.84
N LEU A 406 9.24 -3.82 -12.05
CA LEU A 406 8.37 -3.58 -13.21
C LEU A 406 7.81 -4.86 -13.83
N SER A 407 8.59 -5.96 -13.86
CA SER A 407 8.27 -7.13 -14.68
C SER A 407 7.33 -8.13 -14.01
N THR A 408 6.50 -8.76 -14.85
CA THR A 408 5.60 -9.88 -14.54
C THR A 408 6.25 -11.25 -14.75
N THR A 409 7.48 -11.32 -15.28
CA THR A 409 8.17 -12.57 -15.61
C THR A 409 9.56 -12.63 -15.03
#